data_d61c83e4849c9be84164d48712994eeb
#
_entry.id   d61c83e4849c9be84164d48712994eeb
#
_cell.length_a   1.000
_cell.length_b   1.000
_cell.length_c   1.000
_cell.angle_alpha   90.00
_cell.angle_beta   90.00
_cell.angle_gamma   90.00
#
_symmetry.space_group_name_H-M   'P 1'
#
loop_
_entity.id
_entity.type
_entity.pdbx_description
1 polymer ?
#
loop_
_entity_poly.entity_id
_entity_poly.type
_entity_poly.pdbx_seq_one_letter_code
_entity_poly.pdbx_strand_id
1 'polypeptide(L)'
;XLLKEKPVNLSEGLLISEAEQLVTNLTSSYTGFTNKQLIGEATKHEYIWSKVDPSESPHLNESILKMFSHFWYDSPTSRLATYYARQAMPVFLYSFDHVSENFETNWVFHGCDEIFLFELERRFLVTRRDRNWQLDRRVTELFADMIVNFLRTDDPTPESARLNFNWNSSSTGELDHLSVTDSPSMRVGFRWQAHIFWNKYVRHLDSVDVGNMQKITLLDKQLGDYQLATWLLLFCSLFFFAILVGLACYCTRKEPDEDEL
;
A
#
# COMPACT_ATOMS: atom_id res chain seq x y z
N UNK A 1 4.27 8.44 19.00
CA UNK A 1 3.92 8.36 19.29
C UNK A 1 3.13 7.76 19.23
N LEU A 2 2.82 7.37 18.44
CA LEU A 2 1.69 6.48 18.15
C LEU A 2 1.66 5.19 19.01
N LEU A 3 2.75 4.84 19.64
CA LEU A 3 2.89 3.61 20.44
C LEU A 3 2.85 3.83 21.95
N LYS A 4 2.30 4.96 22.42
CA LYS A 4 2.27 5.24 23.86
C LYS A 4 1.11 4.60 24.63
N GLU A 5 0.17 3.94 23.93
CA GLU A 5 -0.95 3.28 24.60
C GLU A 5 -0.76 1.75 24.52
N LYS A 6 -0.22 1.17 25.56
CA LYS A 6 0.12 -0.26 25.77
C LYS A 6 1.17 -0.77 24.77
N PRO A 7 2.27 -1.32 25.24
CA PRO A 7 3.15 -2.09 24.36
C PRO A 7 2.33 -3.25 23.79
N VAL A 8 2.14 -3.25 22.47
CA VAL A 8 1.59 -4.41 21.77
C VAL A 8 2.50 -5.59 22.11
N ASN A 9 1.97 -6.58 22.77
CA ASN A 9 2.76 -7.77 23.09
C ASN A 9 2.89 -8.62 21.82
N LEU A 10 3.93 -8.33 21.06
CA LEU A 10 4.19 -8.98 19.78
C LEU A 10 4.36 -10.50 19.89
N SER A 11 4.57 -11.01 21.10
CA SER A 11 4.69 -12.46 21.31
C SER A 11 3.36 -13.21 21.25
N GLU A 12 2.24 -12.51 21.46
CA GLU A 12 0.90 -13.13 21.47
C GLU A 12 0.16 -13.06 20.13
N GLY A 13 0.73 -12.34 19.15
CA GLY A 13 0.09 -12.13 17.85
C GLY A 13 -1.01 -11.08 17.90
N LEU A 14 -1.08 -10.26 16.87
CA LEU A 14 -2.11 -9.23 16.71
C LEU A 14 -3.43 -9.85 16.27
N LEU A 15 -4.52 -9.52 16.96
CA LEU A 15 -5.86 -9.83 16.48
C LEU A 15 -6.19 -8.99 15.23
N ILE A 16 -7.06 -9.52 14.39
CA ILE A 16 -7.50 -8.81 13.16
C ILE A 16 -8.06 -7.43 13.52
N SER A 17 -8.91 -7.34 14.54
CA SER A 17 -9.51 -6.07 14.98
C SER A 17 -8.47 -5.04 15.46
N GLU A 18 -7.41 -5.51 16.13
CA GLU A 18 -6.32 -4.64 16.57
C GLU A 18 -5.50 -4.13 15.38
N ALA A 19 -5.21 -5.01 14.43
CA ALA A 19 -4.51 -4.64 13.20
C ALA A 19 -5.32 -3.62 12.40
N GLU A 20 -6.63 -3.83 12.24
CA GLU A 20 -7.53 -2.89 11.56
C GLU A 20 -7.58 -1.53 12.27
N GLN A 21 -7.55 -1.53 13.60
CA GLN A 21 -7.50 -0.29 14.39
C GLN A 21 -6.19 0.47 14.15
N LEU A 22 -5.06 -0.23 14.07
CA LEU A 22 -3.75 0.39 13.76
C LEU A 22 -3.77 1.03 12.37
N VAL A 23 -4.31 0.35 11.37
CA VAL A 23 -4.48 0.91 10.01
C VAL A 23 -5.36 2.16 10.04
N THR A 24 -6.51 2.05 10.71
CA THR A 24 -7.48 3.16 10.82
C THR A 24 -6.83 4.37 11.51
N ASN A 25 -6.09 4.15 12.59
CA ASN A 25 -5.38 5.22 13.29
C ASN A 25 -4.33 5.88 12.39
N LEU A 26 -3.55 5.09 11.64
CA LEU A 26 -2.55 5.63 10.71
C LEU A 26 -3.21 6.51 9.65
N THR A 27 -4.21 5.97 8.94
CA THR A 27 -4.81 6.65 7.78
C THR A 27 -5.66 7.86 8.20
N SER A 28 -6.37 7.78 9.33
CA SER A 28 -7.18 8.91 9.84
C SER A 28 -6.33 10.04 10.38
N SER A 29 -5.21 9.74 11.05
CA SER A 29 -4.33 10.75 11.65
C SER A 29 -3.41 11.42 10.63
N TYR A 30 -3.12 10.78 9.51
CA TYR A 30 -2.21 11.35 8.52
C TYR A 30 -2.90 12.48 7.74
N THR A 31 -2.36 13.67 7.87
CA THR A 31 -2.95 14.90 7.29
C THR A 31 -2.77 14.99 5.77
N GLY A 32 -1.88 14.20 5.19
CA GLY A 32 -1.59 14.19 3.76
C GLY A 32 -2.60 13.42 2.90
N PHE A 33 -3.62 12.77 3.52
CA PHE A 33 -4.66 12.06 2.78
C PHE A 33 -5.98 12.84 2.79
N THR A 34 -6.60 12.93 1.62
CA THR A 34 -7.95 13.47 1.42
C THR A 34 -9.00 12.37 1.61
N ASN A 35 -8.82 11.23 0.93
CA ASN A 35 -9.77 10.10 0.94
C ASN A 35 -9.38 9.06 2.01
N LYS A 36 -9.31 9.49 3.27
CA LYS A 36 -8.81 8.68 4.39
C LYS A 36 -9.51 7.33 4.54
N GLN A 37 -10.84 7.31 4.39
CA GLN A 37 -11.61 6.06 4.52
C GLN A 37 -11.27 5.08 3.39
N LEU A 38 -11.29 5.54 2.15
CA LEU A 38 -10.98 4.70 0.99
C LEU A 38 -9.56 4.13 1.08
N ILE A 39 -8.59 4.98 1.47
CA ILE A 39 -7.20 4.58 1.66
C ILE A 39 -7.09 3.58 2.83
N GLY A 40 -7.83 3.80 3.91
CA GLY A 40 -7.88 2.89 5.04
C GLY A 40 -8.33 1.49 4.63
N GLU A 41 -9.43 1.39 3.88
CA GLU A 41 -9.96 0.10 3.42
C GLU A 41 -8.97 -0.59 2.46
N ALA A 42 -8.36 0.16 1.53
CA ALA A 42 -7.33 -0.37 0.64
C ALA A 42 -6.10 -0.88 1.42
N THR A 43 -5.72 -0.16 2.48
CA THR A 43 -4.58 -0.55 3.33
C THR A 43 -4.90 -1.81 4.15
N LYS A 44 -6.11 -1.91 4.70
CA LYS A 44 -6.58 -3.14 5.37
C LYS A 44 -6.54 -4.33 4.41
N HIS A 45 -7.02 -4.14 3.20
CA HIS A 45 -6.97 -5.20 2.18
C HIS A 45 -5.54 -5.65 1.92
N GLU A 46 -4.61 -4.71 1.67
CA GLU A 46 -3.23 -5.03 1.30
C GLU A 46 -2.46 -5.74 2.42
N TYR A 47 -2.64 -5.31 3.68
CA TYR A 47 -1.79 -5.77 4.78
C TYR A 47 -2.49 -6.69 5.78
N ILE A 48 -3.82 -6.83 5.72
CA ILE A 48 -4.56 -7.68 6.64
C ILE A 48 -5.33 -8.74 5.87
N TRP A 49 -6.38 -8.34 5.14
CA TRP A 49 -7.35 -9.29 4.59
C TRP A 49 -6.73 -10.22 3.53
N SER A 50 -5.79 -9.71 2.72
CA SER A 50 -5.10 -10.55 1.73
C SER A 50 -4.09 -11.53 2.35
N LYS A 51 -3.81 -11.39 3.64
CA LYS A 51 -2.81 -12.20 4.37
C LYS A 51 -3.44 -13.20 5.35
N VAL A 52 -4.73 -13.06 5.61
CA VAL A 52 -5.44 -13.94 6.56
C VAL A 52 -5.93 -15.18 5.84
N ASP A 53 -5.41 -16.33 6.21
CA ASP A 53 -5.98 -17.62 5.85
C ASP A 53 -6.92 -18.02 6.99
N PRO A 54 -8.21 -18.28 6.72
CA PRO A 54 -9.15 -18.67 7.77
C PRO A 54 -8.77 -19.95 8.50
N SER A 55 -7.91 -20.78 7.91
CA SER A 55 -7.47 -22.06 8.52
C SER A 55 -6.20 -21.93 9.36
N GLU A 56 -5.53 -20.79 9.32
CA GLU A 56 -4.27 -20.58 10.05
C GLU A 56 -4.35 -19.32 10.91
N SER A 57 -3.58 -19.34 12.02
CA SER A 57 -3.41 -18.14 12.83
C SER A 57 -2.60 -17.10 12.02
N PRO A 58 -3.15 -15.93 11.74
CA PRO A 58 -2.45 -14.98 10.88
C PRO A 58 -1.23 -14.37 11.56
N HIS A 59 -0.13 -14.32 10.83
CA HIS A 59 1.09 -13.62 11.27
C HIS A 59 0.96 -12.10 11.00
N LEU A 60 -0.05 -11.49 11.58
CA LEU A 60 -0.38 -10.08 11.34
C LEU A 60 0.69 -9.14 11.91
N ASN A 61 1.43 -9.56 12.94
CA ASN A 61 2.52 -8.75 13.49
C ASN A 61 3.52 -8.33 12.40
N GLU A 62 3.99 -9.32 11.63
CA GLU A 62 4.94 -9.06 10.54
C GLU A 62 4.32 -8.15 9.46
N SER A 63 3.10 -8.42 9.07
CA SER A 63 2.40 -7.64 8.03
C SER A 63 2.20 -6.18 8.46
N ILE A 64 1.83 -5.96 9.71
CA ILE A 64 1.63 -4.60 10.24
C ILE A 64 2.97 -3.87 10.41
N LEU A 65 4.02 -4.55 10.89
CA LEU A 65 5.37 -3.96 10.92
C LEU A 65 5.84 -3.58 9.51
N LYS A 66 5.60 -4.46 8.55
CA LYS A 66 5.90 -4.22 7.13
C LYS A 66 5.11 -3.01 6.59
N MET A 67 3.83 -2.90 6.94
CA MET A 67 3.01 -1.72 6.57
C MET A 67 3.64 -0.42 7.06
N PHE A 68 4.05 -0.37 8.33
CA PHE A 68 4.69 0.82 8.90
C PHE A 68 6.03 1.12 8.22
N SER A 69 6.85 0.08 7.97
CA SER A 69 8.13 0.23 7.25
C SER A 69 7.91 0.77 5.84
N HIS A 70 6.95 0.18 5.11
CA HIS A 70 6.58 0.62 3.77
C HIS A 70 6.09 2.07 3.74
N PHE A 71 5.27 2.46 4.70
CA PHE A 71 4.69 3.82 4.75
C PHE A 71 5.73 4.88 5.14
N TRP A 72 6.50 4.63 6.22
CA TRP A 72 7.38 5.66 6.80
C TRP A 72 8.76 5.73 6.13
N TYR A 73 9.24 4.63 5.55
CA TYR A 73 10.62 4.55 5.05
C TYR A 73 10.70 4.15 3.58
N ASP A 74 10.20 2.97 3.23
CA ASP A 74 10.44 2.38 1.90
C ASP A 74 9.81 3.19 0.77
N SER A 75 8.56 3.60 0.95
CA SER A 75 7.83 4.37 -0.06
C SER A 75 8.39 5.79 -0.24
N PRO A 76 8.66 6.55 0.84
CA PRO A 76 9.32 7.86 0.67
C PRO A 76 10.70 7.76 0.01
N THR A 77 11.52 6.76 0.42
CA THR A 77 12.86 6.54 -0.16
C THR A 77 12.76 6.23 -1.65
N SER A 78 11.91 5.29 -2.04
CA SER A 78 11.73 4.91 -3.45
C SER A 78 11.18 6.07 -4.29
N ARG A 79 10.31 6.90 -3.71
CA ARG A 79 9.78 8.10 -4.36
C ARG A 79 10.89 9.14 -4.59
N LEU A 80 11.70 9.37 -3.57
CA LEU A 80 12.82 10.32 -3.64
C LEU A 80 13.85 9.87 -4.68
N ALA A 81 14.22 8.58 -4.66
CA ALA A 81 15.12 7.99 -5.64
C ALA A 81 14.59 8.18 -7.07
N THR A 82 13.30 7.86 -7.29
CA THR A 82 12.64 8.05 -8.59
C THR A 82 12.66 9.52 -9.02
N TYR A 83 12.44 10.43 -8.09
CA TYR A 83 12.45 11.88 -8.38
C TYR A 83 13.83 12.34 -8.89
N TYR A 84 14.90 12.01 -8.18
CA TYR A 84 16.24 12.43 -8.56
C TYR A 84 16.72 11.73 -9.85
N ALA A 85 16.44 10.44 -10.01
CA ALA A 85 16.79 9.70 -11.21
C ALA A 85 16.13 10.31 -12.47
N ARG A 86 14.89 10.81 -12.35
CA ARG A 86 14.19 11.51 -13.44
C ARG A 86 14.86 12.84 -13.83
N GLN A 87 15.61 13.43 -12.91
CA GLN A 87 16.39 14.64 -13.19
C GLN A 87 17.79 14.31 -13.76
N ALA A 88 18.00 13.06 -14.14
CA ALA A 88 19.30 12.55 -14.63
C ALA A 88 20.42 12.71 -13.59
N MET A 89 20.06 12.73 -12.30
CA MET A 89 21.03 12.73 -11.23
C MET A 89 21.38 11.30 -10.85
N PRO A 90 22.66 10.95 -10.69
CA PRO A 90 23.02 9.62 -10.23
C PRO A 90 22.49 9.38 -8.81
N VAL A 91 21.81 8.28 -8.60
CA VAL A 91 21.20 7.90 -7.31
C VAL A 91 21.75 6.54 -6.92
N PHE A 92 22.47 6.48 -5.82
CA PHE A 92 22.97 5.22 -5.26
C PHE A 92 22.04 4.77 -4.12
N LEU A 93 21.24 3.77 -4.42
CA LEU A 93 20.19 3.26 -3.50
C LEU A 93 20.68 1.97 -2.88
N TYR A 94 20.46 1.81 -1.57
CA TYR A 94 20.82 0.57 -0.87
C TYR A 94 19.70 0.08 0.04
N SER A 95 19.77 -1.20 0.33
CA SER A 95 19.04 -1.85 1.42
C SER A 95 20.08 -2.50 2.34
N PHE A 96 20.07 -2.16 3.61
CA PHE A 96 20.92 -2.83 4.60
C PHE A 96 20.23 -4.13 4.98
N ASP A 97 20.78 -5.25 4.50
CA ASP A 97 20.14 -6.58 4.61
C ASP A 97 20.98 -7.56 5.47
N HIS A 98 22.07 -7.08 6.07
CA HIS A 98 22.90 -7.91 6.93
C HIS A 98 22.22 -8.15 8.28
N VAL A 99 21.94 -9.42 8.60
CA VAL A 99 21.42 -9.83 9.90
C VAL A 99 22.59 -10.33 10.74
N SER A 100 22.94 -9.56 11.76
CA SER A 100 24.03 -9.93 12.66
C SER A 100 23.62 -11.12 13.55
N GLU A 101 24.48 -12.11 13.64
CA GLU A 101 24.33 -13.21 14.59
C GLU A 101 24.50 -12.76 16.06
N ASN A 102 25.03 -11.56 16.25
CA ASN A 102 25.28 -11.00 17.58
C ASN A 102 24.06 -10.27 18.15
N PHE A 103 23.02 -10.04 17.35
CA PHE A 103 21.76 -9.46 17.81
C PHE A 103 20.80 -10.56 18.25
N GLU A 104 19.90 -10.24 19.17
CA GLU A 104 18.83 -11.16 19.57
C GLU A 104 17.76 -11.32 18.49
N THR A 105 17.66 -10.35 17.59
CA THR A 105 16.72 -10.36 16.49
C THR A 105 17.30 -11.11 15.28
N ASN A 106 16.43 -11.77 14.55
CA ASN A 106 16.78 -12.40 13.28
C ASN A 106 16.31 -11.59 12.08
N TRP A 107 16.13 -10.28 12.28
CA TRP A 107 15.76 -9.33 11.22
C TRP A 107 16.52 -8.02 11.38
N VAL A 108 16.61 -7.27 10.28
CA VAL A 108 17.21 -5.94 10.25
C VAL A 108 16.15 -4.92 10.68
N PHE A 109 16.45 -4.15 11.73
CA PHE A 109 15.56 -3.10 12.24
C PHE A 109 16.02 -1.72 11.77
N HIS A 110 15.13 -0.73 11.89
CA HIS A 110 15.42 0.65 11.49
C HIS A 110 16.60 1.22 12.29
N GLY A 111 17.57 1.78 11.57
CA GLY A 111 18.81 2.33 12.17
C GLY A 111 19.92 1.28 12.35
N CYS A 112 19.68 0.03 11.91
CA CYS A 112 20.70 -1.01 11.97
C CYS A 112 21.96 -0.60 11.19
N ASP A 113 21.77 0.00 10.02
CA ASP A 113 22.84 0.52 9.16
C ASP A 113 23.70 1.57 9.88
N GLU A 114 23.09 2.44 10.70
CA GLU A 114 23.81 3.45 11.48
C GLU A 114 24.74 2.80 12.53
N ILE A 115 24.29 1.71 13.16
CA ILE A 115 25.08 0.95 14.14
C ILE A 115 26.36 0.44 13.48
N PHE A 116 26.24 -0.08 12.26
CA PHE A 116 27.39 -0.58 11.52
C PHE A 116 28.26 0.56 10.99
N LEU A 117 27.67 1.59 10.40
CA LEU A 117 28.41 2.69 9.79
C LEU A 117 29.24 3.49 10.80
N PHE A 118 28.68 3.75 11.98
CA PHE A 118 29.30 4.60 12.99
C PHE A 118 29.89 3.81 14.17
N GLU A 119 29.89 2.49 14.09
CA GLU A 119 30.34 1.61 15.20
C GLU A 119 29.68 2.03 16.53
N LEU A 120 28.39 2.38 16.49
CA LEU A 120 27.69 2.85 17.68
C LEU A 120 27.76 1.79 18.79
N GLU A 121 28.13 2.22 19.96
CA GLU A 121 28.39 1.32 21.09
C GLU A 121 27.22 0.38 21.35
N ARG A 122 27.59 -0.86 21.50
CA ARG A 122 26.72 -2.04 21.66
C ARG A 122 25.89 -2.03 22.96
N ARG A 123 25.89 -0.94 23.72
CA ARG A 123 25.19 -0.79 25.01
C ARG A 123 23.66 -0.97 24.90
N PHE A 124 23.13 -0.79 23.72
CA PHE A 124 21.68 -0.88 23.49
C PHE A 124 21.25 -2.22 22.94
N LEU A 125 22.21 -3.11 22.69
CA LEU A 125 21.94 -4.40 22.06
C LEU A 125 22.40 -5.48 23.04
N VAL A 126 21.49 -6.37 23.40
CA VAL A 126 21.82 -7.54 24.21
C VAL A 126 22.66 -8.46 23.33
N THR A 127 23.95 -8.47 23.58
CA THR A 127 24.89 -9.25 22.81
C THR A 127 25.10 -10.63 23.46
N ARG A 128 24.98 -11.66 22.68
CA ARG A 128 25.40 -12.99 23.11
C ARG A 128 26.92 -13.01 23.14
N ARG A 129 27.51 -13.42 24.27
CA ARG A 129 28.94 -13.26 24.57
C ARG A 129 29.90 -14.10 23.71
N ASP A 130 29.42 -15.08 22.96
CA ASP A 130 30.29 -16.11 22.38
C ASP A 130 30.26 -16.18 20.83
N ARG A 131 29.92 -15.06 20.16
CA ARG A 131 29.75 -15.10 18.70
C ARG A 131 30.88 -14.40 17.93
N ASN A 132 31.01 -14.82 16.68
CA ASN A 132 32.04 -14.37 15.76
C ASN A 132 31.68 -12.98 15.20
N TRP A 133 32.47 -11.97 15.56
CA TRP A 133 32.34 -10.62 15.08
C TRP A 133 33.03 -10.36 13.74
N GLN A 134 33.63 -11.37 13.13
CA GLN A 134 34.39 -11.18 11.89
C GLN A 134 33.49 -10.75 10.72
N LEU A 135 32.32 -11.35 10.60
CA LEU A 135 31.36 -10.97 9.53
C LEU A 135 30.85 -9.55 9.74
N ASP A 136 30.43 -9.22 10.95
CA ASP A 136 29.94 -7.88 11.29
C ASP A 136 31.00 -6.82 11.00
N ARG A 137 32.26 -7.08 11.42
CA ARG A 137 33.37 -6.18 11.17
C ARG A 137 33.64 -5.99 9.69
N ARG A 138 33.59 -7.08 8.91
CA ARG A 138 33.74 -7.00 7.45
C ARG A 138 32.65 -6.14 6.82
N VAL A 139 31.40 -6.31 7.23
CA VAL A 139 30.29 -5.49 6.73
C VAL A 139 30.49 -4.02 7.13
N THR A 140 30.89 -3.76 8.38
CA THR A 140 31.21 -2.41 8.88
C THR A 140 32.25 -1.73 8.00
N GLU A 141 33.43 -2.38 7.82
CA GLU A 141 34.53 -1.84 7.05
C GLU A 141 34.12 -1.58 5.59
N LEU A 142 33.48 -2.56 4.97
CA LEU A 142 33.07 -2.48 3.58
C LEU A 142 32.01 -1.37 3.36
N PHE A 143 30.99 -1.29 4.22
CA PHE A 143 29.95 -0.29 4.12
C PHE A 143 30.50 1.13 4.35
N ALA A 144 31.34 1.29 5.36
CA ALA A 144 32.03 2.58 5.64
C ALA A 144 32.88 3.00 4.46
N ASP A 145 33.68 2.10 3.88
CA ASP A 145 34.52 2.39 2.71
C ASP A 145 33.68 2.86 1.53
N MET A 146 32.55 2.22 1.24
CA MET A 146 31.64 2.65 0.16
C MET A 146 31.10 4.07 0.39
N ILE A 147 30.69 4.38 1.62
CA ILE A 147 30.20 5.74 1.95
C ILE A 147 31.34 6.77 1.83
N VAL A 148 32.54 6.45 2.33
CA VAL A 148 33.70 7.34 2.22
C VAL A 148 34.12 7.56 0.76
N ASN A 149 34.10 6.50 -0.08
CA ASN A 149 34.36 6.62 -1.50
C ASN A 149 33.35 7.56 -2.17
N PHE A 150 32.07 7.35 -1.91
CA PHE A 150 31.01 8.21 -2.45
C PHE A 150 31.24 9.69 -2.08
N LEU A 151 31.57 9.94 -0.80
CA LEU A 151 31.83 11.33 -0.34
C LEU A 151 33.05 11.96 -0.98
N ARG A 152 34.03 11.17 -1.44
CA ARG A 152 35.26 11.66 -2.05
C ARG A 152 35.19 11.78 -3.57
N THR A 153 34.44 10.89 -4.21
CA THR A 153 34.52 10.73 -5.66
C THR A 153 33.14 10.73 -6.36
N ASP A 154 32.06 10.89 -5.61
CA ASP A 154 30.67 10.75 -6.09
C ASP A 154 30.36 9.35 -6.63
N ASP A 155 31.20 8.35 -6.30
CA ASP A 155 31.06 6.95 -6.71
C ASP A 155 31.40 6.06 -5.52
N PRO A 156 30.45 5.24 -5.01
CA PRO A 156 30.73 4.38 -3.86
C PRO A 156 31.68 3.22 -4.16
N THR A 157 31.84 2.85 -5.44
CA THR A 157 32.71 1.73 -5.85
C THR A 157 33.61 2.14 -7.03
N PRO A 158 34.46 3.19 -6.86
CA PRO A 158 35.35 3.61 -7.94
C PRO A 158 36.35 2.50 -8.26
N GLU A 159 36.83 2.47 -9.49
CA GLU A 159 37.78 1.47 -9.99
C GLU A 159 39.03 1.35 -9.09
N SER A 160 39.44 2.45 -8.48
CA SER A 160 40.59 2.51 -7.57
C SER A 160 40.35 1.71 -6.28
N ALA A 161 39.13 1.47 -5.89
CA ALA A 161 38.79 0.70 -4.66
C ALA A 161 39.01 -0.81 -4.79
N ARG A 162 39.11 -1.30 -6.04
CA ARG A 162 39.37 -2.73 -6.33
C ARG A 162 38.39 -3.70 -5.66
N LEU A 163 37.13 -3.30 -5.60
CA LEU A 163 36.07 -4.17 -5.07
C LEU A 163 35.66 -5.20 -6.14
N ASN A 164 35.16 -6.32 -5.70
CA ASN A 164 34.73 -7.41 -6.61
C ASN A 164 33.26 -7.27 -7.04
N PHE A 165 32.68 -6.11 -6.82
CA PHE A 165 31.31 -5.76 -7.24
C PHE A 165 31.26 -4.27 -7.54
N ASN A 166 30.22 -3.86 -8.28
CA ASN A 166 29.95 -2.44 -8.54
C ASN A 166 28.58 -2.07 -7.93
N TRP A 167 28.56 -0.94 -7.24
CA TRP A 167 27.30 -0.32 -6.82
C TRP A 167 26.88 0.67 -7.90
N ASN A 168 26.03 0.22 -8.81
CA ASN A 168 25.55 1.02 -9.94
C ASN A 168 24.47 1.99 -9.48
N SER A 169 24.41 3.17 -10.14
CA SER A 169 23.33 4.12 -9.88
C SER A 169 21.99 3.55 -10.32
N SER A 170 20.96 3.86 -9.56
CA SER A 170 19.59 3.37 -9.79
C SER A 170 19.00 3.98 -11.07
N SER A 171 18.34 3.16 -11.88
CA SER A 171 17.61 3.61 -13.06
C SER A 171 16.19 4.10 -12.69
N THR A 172 15.60 4.92 -13.54
CA THR A 172 14.27 5.49 -13.30
C THR A 172 13.14 4.45 -13.33
N GLY A 173 13.37 3.34 -14.00
CA GLY A 173 12.33 2.33 -14.21
C GLY A 173 12.36 1.17 -13.24
N GLU A 174 13.53 0.83 -12.73
CA GLU A 174 13.74 -0.44 -12.03
C GLU A 174 14.10 -0.32 -10.54
N LEU A 175 14.53 0.86 -10.10
CA LEU A 175 14.97 1.10 -8.71
C LEU A 175 16.05 0.09 -8.29
N ASP A 176 17.12 0.02 -9.11
CA ASP A 176 18.28 -0.80 -8.80
C ASP A 176 18.90 -0.35 -7.47
N HIS A 177 19.33 -1.30 -6.67
CA HIS A 177 19.88 -0.99 -5.33
C HIS A 177 20.93 -2.02 -4.94
N LEU A 178 21.83 -1.62 -4.06
CA LEU A 178 22.78 -2.53 -3.45
C LEU A 178 22.13 -3.20 -2.23
N SER A 179 22.14 -4.52 -2.17
CA SER A 179 21.86 -5.28 -0.96
C SER A 179 23.16 -5.37 -0.16
N VAL A 180 23.22 -4.66 0.97
CA VAL A 180 24.41 -4.60 1.82
C VAL A 180 24.39 -5.78 2.78
N THR A 181 25.28 -6.74 2.54
CA THR A 181 25.51 -7.94 3.36
C THR A 181 27.02 -8.17 3.45
N ASP A 182 27.43 -9.29 4.01
CA ASP A 182 28.85 -9.75 3.97
C ASP A 182 29.32 -10.05 2.54
N SER A 183 28.39 -10.19 1.60
CA SER A 183 28.64 -10.40 0.17
C SER A 183 27.69 -9.51 -0.63
N PRO A 184 27.97 -8.21 -0.75
CA PRO A 184 27.04 -7.27 -1.37
C PRO A 184 26.74 -7.59 -2.83
N SER A 185 25.50 -7.33 -3.26
CA SER A 185 25.08 -7.59 -4.64
C SER A 185 24.01 -6.60 -5.09
N MET A 186 24.06 -6.22 -6.37
CA MET A 186 23.02 -5.40 -6.98
C MET A 186 21.74 -6.20 -7.13
N ARG A 187 20.63 -5.54 -6.81
CA ARG A 187 19.28 -6.08 -6.95
C ARG A 187 18.38 -5.08 -7.64
N VAL A 188 17.29 -5.54 -8.22
CA VAL A 188 16.29 -4.74 -8.93
C VAL A 188 15.03 -4.64 -8.07
N GLY A 189 14.33 -3.52 -8.17
CA GLY A 189 13.01 -3.39 -7.56
C GLY A 189 13.05 -3.08 -6.07
N PHE A 190 13.82 -2.06 -5.66
CA PHE A 190 13.87 -1.62 -4.25
C PHE A 190 12.46 -1.47 -3.70
N ARG A 191 12.13 -2.33 -2.73
CA ARG A 191 10.83 -2.28 -2.02
C ARG A 191 9.64 -2.06 -2.96
N TRP A 192 9.61 -2.78 -4.10
CA TRP A 192 8.69 -2.54 -5.21
C TRP A 192 7.22 -2.55 -4.77
N GLN A 193 6.85 -3.46 -3.87
CA GLN A 193 5.50 -3.53 -3.31
C GLN A 193 5.11 -2.20 -2.63
N ALA A 194 6.00 -1.66 -1.79
CA ALA A 194 5.79 -0.39 -1.11
C ALA A 194 5.67 0.76 -2.12
N HIS A 195 6.57 0.77 -3.12
CA HIS A 195 6.55 1.80 -4.17
C HIS A 195 5.22 1.81 -4.93
N ILE A 196 4.77 0.65 -5.40
CA ILE A 196 3.52 0.56 -6.19
C ILE A 196 2.31 0.89 -5.31
N PHE A 197 2.21 0.29 -4.11
CA PHE A 197 1.04 0.52 -3.27
C PHE A 197 0.94 1.99 -2.83
N TRP A 198 1.97 2.53 -2.16
CA TRP A 198 1.88 3.86 -1.55
C TRP A 198 2.08 5.00 -2.56
N ASN A 199 3.00 4.85 -3.54
CA ASN A 199 3.35 5.95 -4.47
C ASN A 199 2.52 5.96 -5.75
N LYS A 200 1.82 4.87 -6.08
CA LYS A 200 0.96 4.79 -7.27
C LYS A 200 -0.50 4.59 -6.87
N TYR A 201 -0.82 3.45 -6.25
CA TYR A 201 -2.20 3.05 -6.00
C TYR A 201 -2.89 3.98 -4.99
N VAL A 202 -2.28 4.20 -3.82
CA VAL A 202 -2.85 5.08 -2.78
C VAL A 202 -3.00 6.51 -3.31
N ARG A 203 -2.03 7.00 -4.09
CA ARG A 203 -2.14 8.33 -4.70
C ARG A 203 -3.29 8.42 -5.70
N HIS A 204 -3.50 7.36 -6.46
CA HIS A 204 -4.65 7.29 -7.37
C HIS A 204 -5.96 7.32 -6.57
N LEU A 205 -6.08 6.49 -5.53
CA LEU A 205 -7.26 6.48 -4.65
C LEU A 205 -7.50 7.86 -4.01
N ASP A 206 -6.44 8.53 -3.62
CA ASP A 206 -6.54 9.86 -2.99
C ASP A 206 -7.00 10.95 -3.97
N SER A 207 -6.79 10.73 -5.28
CA SER A 207 -7.24 11.67 -6.32
C SER A 207 -8.68 11.43 -6.78
N VAL A 208 -9.33 10.33 -6.33
CA VAL A 208 -10.71 10.02 -6.72
C VAL A 208 -11.68 11.01 -6.07
N ASP A 209 -12.57 11.58 -6.86
CA ASP A 209 -13.62 12.48 -6.36
C ASP A 209 -14.82 11.65 -5.85
N VAL A 210 -14.72 11.21 -4.60
CA VAL A 210 -15.73 10.36 -3.93
C VAL A 210 -17.07 11.09 -3.85
N GLY A 211 -17.07 12.42 -3.67
CA GLY A 211 -18.30 13.22 -3.62
C GLY A 211 -19.08 13.14 -4.93
N ASN A 212 -18.41 13.28 -6.06
CA ASN A 212 -19.06 13.14 -7.37
C ASN A 212 -19.50 11.71 -7.64
N MET A 213 -18.76 10.71 -7.23
CA MET A 213 -19.16 9.31 -7.38
C MET A 213 -20.46 9.01 -6.60
N GLN A 214 -20.57 9.47 -5.36
CA GLN A 214 -21.78 9.32 -4.56
C GLN A 214 -22.98 10.02 -5.21
N LYS A 215 -22.76 11.23 -5.75
CA LYS A 215 -23.80 11.99 -6.45
C LYS A 215 -24.29 11.25 -7.71
N ILE A 216 -23.38 10.69 -8.49
CA ILE A 216 -23.72 9.89 -9.69
C ILE A 216 -24.55 8.66 -9.28
N THR A 217 -24.15 7.95 -8.24
CA THR A 217 -24.89 6.78 -7.73
C THR A 217 -26.32 7.15 -7.30
N LEU A 218 -26.49 8.27 -6.61
CA LEU A 218 -27.81 8.76 -6.19
C LEU A 218 -28.66 9.14 -7.41
N LEU A 219 -28.07 9.79 -8.41
CA LEU A 219 -28.77 10.15 -9.64
C LEU A 219 -29.19 8.91 -10.43
N ASP A 220 -28.34 7.90 -10.53
CA ASP A 220 -28.66 6.62 -11.19
C ASP A 220 -29.83 5.92 -10.48
N LYS A 221 -29.86 5.93 -9.15
CA LYS A 221 -30.98 5.37 -8.39
C LYS A 221 -32.27 6.12 -8.66
N GLN A 222 -32.24 7.47 -8.62
CA GLN A 222 -33.39 8.30 -8.93
C GLN A 222 -33.89 8.07 -10.36
N LEU A 223 -32.98 7.94 -11.32
CA LEU A 223 -33.32 7.66 -12.71
C LEU A 223 -34.05 6.32 -12.84
N GLY A 224 -33.60 5.29 -12.12
CA GLY A 224 -34.26 3.99 -12.07
C GLY A 224 -35.68 4.10 -11.52
N ASP A 225 -35.86 4.86 -10.45
CA ASP A 225 -37.19 5.08 -9.84
C ASP A 225 -38.11 5.82 -10.84
N TYR A 226 -37.63 6.82 -11.54
CA TYR A 226 -38.42 7.53 -12.58
C TYR A 226 -38.75 6.59 -13.74
N GLN A 227 -37.84 5.75 -14.18
CA GLN A 227 -38.11 4.78 -15.27
C GLN A 227 -39.22 3.82 -14.85
N LEU A 228 -39.18 3.28 -13.63
CA LEU A 228 -40.21 2.41 -13.10
C LEU A 228 -41.58 3.10 -13.07
N ALA A 229 -41.63 4.33 -12.55
CA ALA A 229 -42.86 5.13 -12.50
C ALA A 229 -43.42 5.37 -13.90
N THR A 230 -42.57 5.64 -14.88
CA THR A 230 -42.97 5.88 -16.28
C THR A 230 -43.60 4.61 -16.87
N TRP A 231 -43.01 3.46 -16.67
CA TRP A 231 -43.56 2.19 -17.14
C TRP A 231 -44.90 1.85 -16.50
N LEU A 232 -45.07 2.11 -15.19
CA LEU A 232 -46.33 1.91 -14.49
C LEU A 232 -47.43 2.83 -15.03
N LEU A 233 -47.14 4.12 -15.26
CA LEU A 233 -48.08 5.05 -15.84
C LEU A 233 -48.47 4.64 -17.25
N LEU A 234 -47.54 4.20 -18.06
CA LEU A 234 -47.80 3.73 -19.42
C LEU A 234 -48.68 2.49 -19.41
N PHE A 235 -48.40 1.53 -18.51
CA PHE A 235 -49.23 0.35 -18.36
C PHE A 235 -50.66 0.72 -17.92
N CYS A 236 -50.84 1.59 -16.92
CA CYS A 236 -52.15 2.05 -16.48
C CYS A 236 -52.92 2.76 -17.59
N SER A 237 -52.26 3.63 -18.39
CA SER A 237 -52.92 4.33 -19.50
C SER A 237 -53.39 3.36 -20.59
N LEU A 238 -52.59 2.36 -20.92
CA LEU A 238 -52.99 1.32 -21.90
C LEU A 238 -54.16 0.48 -21.38
N PHE A 239 -54.15 0.17 -20.07
CA PHE A 239 -55.22 -0.61 -19.44
C PHE A 239 -56.54 0.17 -19.48
N PHE A 240 -56.55 1.47 -19.10
CA PHE A 240 -57.71 2.31 -19.16
C PHE A 240 -58.21 2.49 -20.61
N PHE A 241 -57.31 2.63 -21.57
CA PHE A 241 -57.66 2.73 -22.98
C PHE A 241 -58.38 1.45 -23.45
N ALA A 242 -57.88 0.26 -23.07
CA ALA A 242 -58.50 -1.00 -23.43
C ALA A 242 -59.92 -1.11 -22.83
N ILE A 243 -60.10 -0.64 -21.57
CA ILE A 243 -61.45 -0.63 -20.93
C ILE A 243 -62.38 0.29 -21.72
N LEU A 244 -61.93 1.51 -22.09
CA LEU A 244 -62.77 2.47 -22.87
C LEU A 244 -63.19 1.88 -24.22
N VAL A 245 -62.25 1.22 -24.94
CA VAL A 245 -62.54 0.58 -26.20
C VAL A 245 -63.55 -0.55 -26.01
N GLY A 246 -63.36 -1.35 -24.94
CA GLY A 246 -64.27 -2.46 -24.61
C GLY A 246 -65.69 -1.98 -24.32
N LEU A 247 -65.79 -0.87 -23.54
CA LEU A 247 -67.10 -0.25 -23.24
C LEU A 247 -67.76 0.32 -24.51
N ALA A 248 -66.98 0.99 -25.35
CA ALA A 248 -67.50 1.55 -26.64
C ALA A 248 -68.03 0.38 -27.51
N CYS A 249 -67.27 -0.68 -27.65
CA CYS A 249 -67.73 -1.87 -28.44
C CYS A 249 -68.97 -2.52 -27.82
N TYR A 250 -69.06 -2.53 -26.47
CA TYR A 250 -70.23 -3.07 -25.82
C TYR A 250 -71.48 -2.20 -26.04
N CYS A 251 -71.34 -0.90 -26.01
CA CYS A 251 -72.46 0.06 -26.27
C CYS A 251 -72.94 -0.01 -27.72
N THR A 252 -72.00 -0.13 -28.67
CA THR A 252 -72.38 -0.26 -30.13
C THR A 252 -73.08 -1.59 -30.46
N ARG A 253 -72.83 -2.63 -29.68
CA ARG A 253 -73.51 -3.93 -29.86
C ARG A 253 -74.91 -3.97 -29.24
N LYS A 254 -75.26 -3.00 -28.41
CA LYS A 254 -76.53 -2.98 -27.64
C LYS A 254 -77.54 -1.97 -28.23
N GLU A 255 -77.39 -1.47 -29.48
CA GLU A 255 -78.44 -0.76 -30.16
C GLU A 255 -79.58 -1.76 -30.52
N PRO A 256 -80.79 -1.57 -30.01
CA PRO A 256 -81.87 -2.50 -30.33
C PRO A 256 -82.27 -2.35 -31.82
N ASP A 257 -82.58 -3.51 -32.44
CA ASP A 257 -83.27 -3.52 -33.72
C ASP A 257 -84.61 -2.80 -33.54
N GLU A 258 -84.68 -1.56 -34.00
CA GLU A 258 -85.95 -0.77 -34.08
C GLU A 258 -86.80 -1.14 -35.28
N ASP A 259 -86.72 -2.40 -35.80
CA ASP A 259 -87.57 -2.83 -36.92
C ASP A 259 -88.54 -3.97 -36.57
N GLU A 260 -89.36 -3.80 -35.49
CA GLU A 260 -90.59 -4.57 -35.33
C GLU A 260 -91.67 -3.71 -34.68
N LEU A 261 -92.34 -2.87 -35.53
CA LEU A 261 -93.73 -2.35 -35.37
C LEU A 261 -94.38 -2.20 -36.70
#